data_dd1c8c2483c20d72ed4f0b28456e24d9
#
_entry.id   dd1c8c2483c20d72ed4f0b28456e24d9
#
_cell.length_a   1.000
_cell.length_b   1.000
_cell.length_c   1.000
_cell.angle_alpha   90.00
_cell.angle_beta   90.00
_cell.angle_gamma   90.00
#
_symmetry.space_group_name_H-M   'P 1'
#
loop_
_entity.id
_entity.type
_entity.pdbx_description
1 polymer ?
#
loop_
_entity_poly.entity_id
_entity_poly.type
_entity_poly.pdbx_seq_one_letter_code
_entity_poly.pdbx_strand_id
1 'polypeptide(L)'
;MSTVTRIGIIDNSNQFIRDVECLLNTRNSSGNDIKIILKDGEIFANKGILMARCDYFKTMFHNEYQFKEGETNSVDMRHCSKVVMKKIIIYLFSGKMKLDDISFPDGIRLLNMARLMMMGDLCDEIDTNLLRRLPVIRHEENVCQLPELLEGLVLIEQFKLDYFKADSGILIDIFLRLEEAITIPEIVLKADVFKSFPESLIKDILMLHIDPRWSNIFFRDFTKARYNAFTFWFSDNKECSEETKKKIVDSFDLSKFSGKELVTNVRKSGFFSEDQIEQGLLKIIKEKDQTIQFLEDRLHNLQPGE
;
A
#
# COMPACT_ATOMS: atom_id res chain seq x y z
N MET A 1 -54.82 -23.06 2.14
CA MET A 1 -53.46 -23.10 1.62
C MET A 1 -53.28 -21.88 0.71
N SER A 2 -52.66 -20.82 1.21
CA SER A 2 -52.42 -19.59 0.47
C SER A 2 -51.10 -19.69 -0.26
N THR A 3 -51.13 -19.72 -1.57
CA THR A 3 -49.98 -19.64 -2.47
C THR A 3 -49.40 -18.23 -2.40
N VAL A 4 -48.28 -18.09 -1.71
CA VAL A 4 -47.46 -16.85 -1.76
C VAL A 4 -46.80 -16.80 -3.13
N THR A 5 -47.30 -15.92 -3.98
CA THR A 5 -46.66 -15.60 -5.26
C THR A 5 -45.36 -14.87 -4.96
N ARG A 6 -44.21 -15.51 -5.19
CA ARG A 6 -42.89 -14.84 -5.19
C ARG A 6 -42.90 -13.84 -6.33
N ILE A 7 -42.98 -12.55 -5.99
CA ILE A 7 -42.67 -11.47 -6.94
C ILE A 7 -41.20 -11.59 -7.23
N GLY A 8 -40.86 -12.02 -8.44
CA GLY A 8 -39.48 -12.02 -8.95
C GLY A 8 -38.99 -10.59 -9.02
N ILE A 9 -38.06 -10.21 -8.20
CA ILE A 9 -37.33 -8.93 -8.31
C ILE A 9 -36.43 -9.07 -9.54
N ILE A 10 -36.76 -8.39 -10.62
CA ILE A 10 -35.89 -8.29 -11.81
C ILE A 10 -34.74 -7.34 -11.40
N ASP A 11 -33.54 -7.88 -11.19
CA ASP A 11 -32.37 -7.07 -10.90
C ASP A 11 -31.79 -6.46 -12.20
N ASN A 12 -32.23 -5.26 -12.54
CA ASN A 12 -31.73 -4.46 -13.65
C ASN A 12 -30.53 -3.58 -13.26
N SER A 13 -29.89 -3.82 -12.11
CA SER A 13 -28.80 -2.96 -11.60
C SER A 13 -27.62 -2.85 -12.55
N ASN A 14 -27.28 -3.92 -13.27
CA ASN A 14 -26.21 -3.93 -14.27
C ASN A 14 -26.56 -3.07 -15.52
N GLN A 15 -27.82 -3.05 -15.93
CA GLN A 15 -28.26 -2.21 -17.04
C GLN A 15 -28.27 -0.73 -16.62
N PHE A 16 -28.79 -0.43 -15.44
CA PHE A 16 -28.79 0.93 -14.87
C PHE A 16 -27.38 1.52 -14.76
N ILE A 17 -26.39 0.72 -14.29
CA ILE A 17 -25.00 1.15 -14.24
C ILE A 17 -24.48 1.50 -15.64
N ARG A 18 -24.76 0.67 -16.66
CA ARG A 18 -24.34 0.97 -18.04
C ARG A 18 -25.00 2.24 -18.59
N ASP A 19 -26.27 2.43 -18.28
CA ASP A 19 -27.01 3.61 -18.72
C ASP A 19 -26.44 4.89 -18.08
N VAL A 20 -26.10 4.85 -16.78
CA VAL A 20 -25.38 5.92 -16.09
C VAL A 20 -24.01 6.16 -16.72
N GLU A 21 -23.24 5.11 -17.02
CA GLU A 21 -21.95 5.24 -17.69
C GLU A 21 -22.06 5.91 -19.07
N CYS A 22 -23.11 5.59 -19.82
CA CYS A 22 -23.38 6.22 -21.09
C CYS A 22 -23.72 7.70 -20.91
N LEU A 23 -24.57 8.03 -19.94
CA LEU A 23 -24.95 9.44 -19.62
C LEU A 23 -23.76 10.28 -19.23
N LEU A 24 -22.83 9.76 -18.41
CA LEU A 24 -21.63 10.49 -17.97
C LEU A 24 -20.67 10.86 -19.11
N ASN A 25 -20.72 10.13 -20.22
CA ASN A 25 -19.90 10.41 -21.41
C ASN A 25 -20.59 11.33 -22.43
N THR A 26 -21.88 11.68 -22.23
CA THR A 26 -22.68 12.44 -23.20
C THR A 26 -22.84 13.89 -22.75
N ARG A 27 -22.25 14.82 -23.52
CA ARG A 27 -22.23 16.27 -23.21
C ARG A 27 -23.61 16.91 -23.15
N ASN A 28 -24.59 16.39 -23.87
CA ASN A 28 -25.91 16.98 -24.09
C ASN A 28 -27.06 16.06 -23.63
N SER A 29 -26.84 15.14 -22.69
CA SER A 29 -27.97 14.40 -22.16
C SER A 29 -28.84 15.33 -21.33
N SER A 30 -30.16 15.34 -21.59
CA SER A 30 -31.14 16.09 -20.80
C SER A 30 -31.01 15.69 -19.32
N GLY A 31 -30.44 16.57 -18.50
CA GLY A 31 -30.23 16.33 -17.07
C GLY A 31 -28.80 16.49 -16.57
N ASN A 32 -27.80 16.57 -17.44
CA ASN A 32 -26.42 16.86 -17.03
C ASN A 32 -26.21 18.39 -17.09
N ASP A 33 -26.16 19.02 -15.93
CA ASP A 33 -26.08 20.46 -15.76
C ASP A 33 -24.76 20.94 -15.15
N ILE A 34 -23.84 20.01 -14.80
CA ILE A 34 -22.54 20.33 -14.27
C ILE A 34 -21.44 19.58 -15.03
N LYS A 35 -20.32 20.28 -15.29
CA LYS A 35 -19.09 19.73 -15.84
C LYS A 35 -18.04 19.57 -14.75
N ILE A 36 -17.47 18.39 -14.59
CA ILE A 36 -16.37 18.10 -13.68
C ILE A 36 -15.09 17.95 -14.51
N ILE A 37 -14.13 18.84 -14.29
CA ILE A 37 -12.84 18.88 -14.97
C ILE A 37 -11.86 18.03 -14.16
N LEU A 38 -11.27 17.02 -14.79
CA LEU A 38 -10.41 16.00 -14.16
C LEU A 38 -8.99 16.07 -14.74
N LYS A 39 -8.06 15.31 -14.13
CA LYS A 39 -6.67 15.24 -14.59
C LYS A 39 -6.53 14.80 -16.05
N ASP A 40 -7.39 13.89 -16.49
CA ASP A 40 -7.33 13.17 -17.76
C ASP A 40 -8.61 13.32 -18.59
N GLY A 41 -9.36 14.39 -18.39
CA GLY A 41 -10.54 14.71 -19.17
C GLY A 41 -11.66 15.39 -18.39
N GLU A 42 -12.89 15.20 -18.83
CA GLU A 42 -14.07 15.78 -18.20
C GLU A 42 -15.21 14.76 -18.12
N ILE A 43 -16.09 14.95 -17.15
CA ILE A 43 -17.32 14.18 -16.96
C ILE A 43 -18.47 15.18 -16.80
N PHE A 44 -19.64 14.80 -17.30
CA PHE A 44 -20.88 15.56 -17.11
C PHE A 44 -21.78 14.81 -16.14
N ALA A 45 -22.39 15.53 -15.19
CA ALA A 45 -23.24 14.93 -14.16
C ALA A 45 -24.44 15.83 -13.84
N ASN A 46 -25.40 15.29 -13.07
CA ASN A 46 -26.53 16.04 -12.58
C ASN A 46 -26.21 16.65 -11.20
N LYS A 47 -26.19 17.97 -11.12
CA LYS A 47 -25.89 18.73 -9.90
C LYS A 47 -26.85 18.37 -8.75
N GLY A 48 -28.15 18.25 -9.05
CA GLY A 48 -29.17 17.92 -8.05
C GLY A 48 -28.95 16.57 -7.41
N ILE A 49 -28.58 15.55 -8.19
CA ILE A 49 -28.27 14.21 -7.67
C ILE A 49 -27.00 14.25 -6.82
N LEU A 50 -25.94 14.92 -7.30
CA LEU A 50 -24.70 15.04 -6.53
C LEU A 50 -24.94 15.69 -5.16
N MET A 51 -25.71 16.81 -5.12
CA MET A 51 -26.06 17.49 -3.88
C MET A 51 -26.95 16.65 -2.95
N ALA A 52 -27.87 15.88 -3.50
CA ALA A 52 -28.79 15.05 -2.71
C ALA A 52 -28.10 13.84 -2.08
N ARG A 53 -27.01 13.37 -2.66
CA ARG A 53 -26.37 12.09 -2.31
C ARG A 53 -24.97 12.23 -1.67
N CYS A 54 -24.40 13.44 -1.66
CA CYS A 54 -23.06 13.67 -1.13
C CYS A 54 -22.97 15.07 -0.50
N ASP A 55 -22.68 15.11 0.80
CA ASP A 55 -22.56 16.36 1.55
C ASP A 55 -21.41 17.23 1.07
N TYR A 56 -20.34 16.65 0.53
CA TYR A 56 -19.24 17.38 -0.09
C TYR A 56 -19.74 18.22 -1.27
N PHE A 57 -20.49 17.63 -2.20
CA PHE A 57 -21.08 18.38 -3.33
C PHE A 57 -22.20 19.31 -2.89
N LYS A 58 -22.98 18.93 -1.88
CA LYS A 58 -23.99 19.79 -1.29
C LYS A 58 -23.36 21.08 -0.76
N THR A 59 -22.29 20.97 0.01
CA THR A 59 -21.55 22.12 0.55
C THR A 59 -20.92 22.95 -0.57
N MET A 60 -20.28 22.30 -1.54
CA MET A 60 -19.62 22.97 -2.67
C MET A 60 -20.60 23.81 -3.53
N PHE A 61 -21.82 23.30 -3.75
CA PHE A 61 -22.80 23.95 -4.63
C PHE A 61 -23.80 24.83 -3.89
N HIS A 62 -23.73 24.90 -2.56
CA HIS A 62 -24.65 25.70 -1.78
C HIS A 62 -24.26 27.19 -1.86
N ASN A 63 -25.20 28.03 -2.29
CA ASN A 63 -24.96 29.47 -2.54
C ASN A 63 -24.52 30.24 -1.27
N GLU A 64 -24.87 29.76 -0.08
CA GLU A 64 -24.51 30.42 1.19
C GLU A 64 -23.00 30.45 1.44
N TYR A 65 -22.23 29.48 0.90
CA TYR A 65 -20.79 29.40 1.12
C TYR A 65 -19.94 30.17 0.11
N GLN A 66 -20.57 30.84 -0.89
CA GLN A 66 -19.90 31.67 -1.90
C GLN A 66 -18.72 30.97 -2.63
N PHE A 67 -18.79 29.67 -2.78
CA PHE A 67 -17.83 28.97 -3.63
C PHE A 67 -18.09 29.27 -5.10
N LYS A 68 -17.02 29.52 -5.88
CA LYS A 68 -17.12 29.80 -7.32
C LYS A 68 -17.86 28.70 -8.08
N GLU A 69 -17.73 27.46 -7.62
CA GLU A 69 -18.41 26.29 -8.16
C GLU A 69 -19.94 26.33 -8.03
N GLY A 70 -20.44 27.06 -7.05
CA GLY A 70 -21.89 27.31 -6.91
C GLY A 70 -22.47 28.17 -8.03
N GLU A 71 -21.68 29.11 -8.53
CA GLU A 71 -22.07 30.08 -9.58
C GLU A 71 -21.78 29.56 -11.00
N THR A 72 -20.80 28.66 -11.13
CA THR A 72 -20.36 28.09 -12.41
C THR A 72 -20.98 26.72 -12.64
N ASN A 73 -21.19 26.36 -13.91
CA ASN A 73 -21.59 25.00 -14.27
C ASN A 73 -20.38 24.09 -14.46
N SER A 74 -19.28 24.35 -13.72
CA SER A 74 -18.05 23.54 -13.79
C SER A 74 -17.33 23.48 -12.45
N VAL A 75 -16.77 22.31 -12.15
CA VAL A 75 -15.96 22.03 -10.96
C VAL A 75 -14.58 21.60 -11.39
N ASP A 76 -13.54 22.18 -10.80
CA ASP A 76 -12.15 21.77 -11.02
C ASP A 76 -11.74 20.70 -10.00
N MET A 77 -11.56 19.48 -10.49
CA MET A 77 -11.07 18.31 -9.73
C MET A 77 -9.89 17.64 -10.43
N ARG A 78 -8.96 18.43 -10.99
CA ARG A 78 -7.78 17.93 -11.70
C ARG A 78 -6.83 17.11 -10.84
N HIS A 79 -7.01 17.08 -9.54
CA HIS A 79 -6.32 16.16 -8.64
C HIS A 79 -6.87 14.72 -8.70
N CYS A 80 -8.01 14.50 -9.34
CA CYS A 80 -8.67 13.21 -9.48
C CYS A 80 -8.64 12.73 -10.93
N SER A 81 -8.44 11.41 -11.13
CA SER A 81 -8.56 10.78 -12.45
C SER A 81 -10.01 10.52 -12.84
N LYS A 82 -10.26 10.44 -14.17
CA LYS A 82 -11.57 10.13 -14.70
C LYS A 82 -12.10 8.77 -14.26
N VAL A 83 -11.22 7.78 -14.16
CA VAL A 83 -11.58 6.43 -13.71
C VAL A 83 -12.14 6.47 -12.28
N VAL A 84 -11.44 7.11 -11.37
CA VAL A 84 -11.86 7.23 -9.96
C VAL A 84 -13.16 8.03 -9.83
N MET A 85 -13.23 9.20 -10.43
CA MET A 85 -14.42 10.05 -10.34
C MET A 85 -15.67 9.39 -10.94
N LYS A 86 -15.50 8.68 -12.06
CA LYS A 86 -16.58 7.93 -12.69
C LYS A 86 -17.18 6.88 -11.74
N LYS A 87 -16.32 6.16 -10.99
CA LYS A 87 -16.78 5.18 -9.99
C LYS A 87 -17.60 5.86 -8.87
N ILE A 88 -17.12 6.98 -8.34
CA ILE A 88 -17.84 7.74 -7.30
C ILE A 88 -19.22 8.19 -7.80
N ILE A 89 -19.28 8.77 -9.00
CA ILE A 89 -20.55 9.24 -9.55
C ILE A 89 -21.51 8.08 -9.79
N ILE A 90 -21.05 6.96 -10.33
CA ILE A 90 -21.87 5.76 -10.49
C ILE A 90 -22.42 5.31 -9.14
N TYR A 91 -21.61 5.30 -8.09
CA TYR A 91 -22.07 4.97 -6.74
C TYR A 91 -23.12 5.97 -6.23
N LEU A 92 -22.91 7.26 -6.42
CA LEU A 92 -23.88 8.28 -6.01
C LEU A 92 -25.23 8.15 -6.73
N PHE A 93 -25.23 7.74 -7.99
CA PHE A 93 -26.44 7.55 -8.78
C PHE A 93 -27.15 6.23 -8.46
N SER A 94 -26.40 5.14 -8.35
CA SER A 94 -26.96 3.78 -8.25
C SER A 94 -27.01 3.20 -6.84
N GLY A 95 -26.22 3.75 -5.91
CA GLY A 95 -25.95 3.15 -4.60
C GLY A 95 -25.09 1.90 -4.66
N LYS A 96 -24.53 1.55 -5.85
CA LYS A 96 -23.72 0.35 -6.06
C LYS A 96 -22.51 0.68 -6.92
N MET A 97 -21.41 -0.03 -6.71
CA MET A 97 -20.19 0.11 -7.50
C MET A 97 -19.53 -1.26 -7.73
N LYS A 98 -18.98 -1.45 -8.93
CA LYS A 98 -18.09 -2.59 -9.20
C LYS A 98 -16.66 -2.17 -8.94
N LEU A 99 -15.95 -2.94 -8.12
CA LEU A 99 -14.56 -2.69 -7.77
C LEU A 99 -13.58 -3.68 -8.42
N ASP A 100 -14.09 -4.77 -9.03
CA ASP A 100 -13.25 -5.85 -9.57
C ASP A 100 -12.47 -5.45 -10.82
N ASP A 101 -12.90 -4.38 -11.50
CA ASP A 101 -12.32 -3.86 -12.75
C ASP A 101 -11.37 -2.65 -12.54
N ILE A 102 -11.08 -2.30 -11.29
CA ILE A 102 -10.17 -1.21 -10.94
C ILE A 102 -8.81 -1.77 -10.49
N SER A 103 -7.71 -1.14 -10.90
CA SER A 103 -6.37 -1.52 -10.42
C SER A 103 -6.23 -1.28 -8.91
N PHE A 104 -5.28 -1.95 -8.25
CA PHE A 104 -5.03 -1.72 -6.82
C PHE A 104 -4.65 -0.26 -6.52
N PRO A 105 -3.76 0.40 -7.29
CA PRO A 105 -3.45 1.82 -7.11
C PRO A 105 -4.66 2.74 -7.29
N ASP A 106 -5.51 2.47 -8.27
CA ASP A 106 -6.74 3.27 -8.46
C ASP A 106 -7.76 3.02 -7.36
N GLY A 107 -7.78 1.83 -6.77
CA GLY A 107 -8.55 1.54 -5.56
C GLY A 107 -8.11 2.40 -4.37
N ILE A 108 -6.80 2.59 -4.17
CA ILE A 108 -6.27 3.50 -3.15
C ILE A 108 -6.64 4.97 -3.45
N ARG A 109 -6.56 5.39 -4.71
CA ARG A 109 -7.02 6.74 -5.11
C ARG A 109 -8.51 6.94 -4.87
N LEU A 110 -9.32 5.91 -5.15
CA LEU A 110 -10.76 5.91 -4.91
C LEU A 110 -11.07 6.03 -3.42
N LEU A 111 -10.37 5.27 -2.57
CA LEU A 111 -10.48 5.36 -1.12
C LEU A 111 -10.15 6.76 -0.61
N ASN A 112 -9.07 7.35 -1.08
CA ASN A 112 -8.71 8.73 -0.73
C ASN A 112 -9.82 9.72 -1.11
N MET A 113 -10.38 9.61 -2.32
CA MET A 113 -11.48 10.48 -2.74
C MET A 113 -12.75 10.25 -1.93
N ALA A 114 -13.11 9.01 -1.62
CA ALA A 114 -14.27 8.71 -0.77
C ALA A 114 -14.12 9.32 0.63
N ARG A 115 -12.91 9.31 1.20
CA ARG A 115 -12.59 9.96 2.48
C ARG A 115 -12.69 11.48 2.41
N LEU A 116 -12.12 12.10 1.39
CA LEU A 116 -12.23 13.55 1.16
C LEU A 116 -13.69 13.98 1.02
N MET A 117 -14.52 13.14 0.45
CA MET A 117 -15.96 13.38 0.30
C MET A 117 -16.79 12.93 1.52
N MET A 118 -16.14 12.46 2.60
CA MET A 118 -16.79 11.99 3.85
C MET A 118 -17.81 10.86 3.63
N MET A 119 -17.52 9.95 2.71
CA MET A 119 -18.39 8.81 2.35
C MET A 119 -17.96 7.55 3.14
N GLY A 120 -18.26 7.50 4.45
CA GLY A 120 -17.80 6.44 5.37
C GLY A 120 -18.12 5.03 4.89
N ASP A 121 -19.41 4.74 4.60
CA ASP A 121 -19.85 3.41 4.15
C ASP A 121 -19.12 2.96 2.88
N LEU A 122 -18.85 3.90 1.96
CA LEU A 122 -18.08 3.61 0.75
C LEU A 122 -16.61 3.32 1.06
N CYS A 123 -16.03 4.01 2.04
CA CYS A 123 -14.67 3.71 2.48
C CYS A 123 -14.53 2.30 2.99
N ASP A 124 -15.45 1.83 3.83
CA ASP A 124 -15.44 0.48 4.40
C ASP A 124 -15.60 -0.60 3.32
N GLU A 125 -16.44 -0.35 2.31
CA GLU A 125 -16.61 -1.26 1.18
C GLU A 125 -15.35 -1.34 0.31
N ILE A 126 -14.71 -0.20 0.03
CA ILE A 126 -13.46 -0.15 -0.73
C ILE A 126 -12.35 -0.84 0.05
N ASP A 127 -12.19 -0.55 1.34
CA ASP A 127 -11.20 -1.18 2.21
C ASP A 127 -11.33 -2.70 2.19
N THR A 128 -12.54 -3.21 2.39
CA THR A 128 -12.83 -4.64 2.36
C THR A 128 -12.50 -5.28 1.00
N ASN A 129 -12.78 -4.58 -0.10
CA ASN A 129 -12.47 -5.07 -1.44
C ASN A 129 -10.97 -5.08 -1.71
N LEU A 130 -10.25 -4.02 -1.31
CA LEU A 130 -8.80 -3.93 -1.46
C LEU A 130 -8.09 -5.04 -0.68
N LEU A 131 -8.51 -5.33 0.56
CA LEU A 131 -7.99 -6.43 1.37
C LEU A 131 -8.12 -7.79 0.65
N ARG A 132 -9.28 -8.08 0.09
CA ARG A 132 -9.52 -9.34 -0.63
C ARG A 132 -8.67 -9.48 -1.89
N ARG A 133 -8.30 -8.37 -2.51
CA ARG A 133 -7.57 -8.29 -3.78
C ARG A 133 -6.09 -8.06 -3.63
N LEU A 134 -5.59 -7.98 -2.39
CA LEU A 134 -4.16 -7.83 -2.15
C LEU A 134 -3.37 -8.91 -2.88
N PRO A 135 -2.40 -8.53 -3.70
CA PRO A 135 -1.58 -9.49 -4.44
C PRO A 135 -0.87 -10.45 -3.47
N VAL A 136 -0.91 -11.74 -3.75
CA VAL A 136 -0.16 -12.75 -3.02
C VAL A 136 1.16 -13.00 -3.73
N ILE A 137 2.25 -12.39 -3.23
CA ILE A 137 3.58 -12.45 -3.87
C ILE A 137 4.37 -13.64 -3.32
N ARG A 138 3.77 -14.83 -3.23
CA ARG A 138 4.46 -16.04 -2.74
C ARG A 138 5.18 -16.85 -3.82
N HIS A 139 4.87 -16.58 -5.09
CA HIS A 139 5.38 -17.34 -6.22
C HIS A 139 5.88 -16.42 -7.32
N GLU A 140 6.87 -16.87 -8.09
CA GLU A 140 7.41 -16.12 -9.23
C GLU A 140 6.32 -15.68 -10.24
N GLU A 141 5.24 -16.45 -10.35
CA GLU A 141 4.09 -16.14 -11.21
C GLU A 141 3.38 -14.83 -10.84
N ASN A 142 3.46 -14.43 -9.58
CA ASN A 142 2.78 -13.23 -9.06
C ASN A 142 3.68 -11.98 -9.00
N VAL A 143 4.91 -12.07 -9.47
CA VAL A 143 5.87 -10.95 -9.54
C VAL A 143 5.34 -9.79 -10.35
N CYS A 144 4.52 -10.07 -11.37
CA CYS A 144 3.89 -9.05 -12.19
C CYS A 144 2.93 -8.12 -11.41
N GLN A 145 2.46 -8.51 -10.23
CA GLN A 145 1.58 -7.72 -9.37
C GLN A 145 2.35 -6.84 -8.36
N LEU A 146 3.65 -7.07 -8.21
CA LEU A 146 4.48 -6.28 -7.30
C LEU A 146 4.49 -4.78 -7.63
N PRO A 147 4.62 -4.34 -8.89
CA PRO A 147 4.57 -2.92 -9.23
C PRO A 147 3.28 -2.23 -8.78
N GLU A 148 2.13 -2.86 -8.91
CA GLU A 148 0.85 -2.30 -8.45
C GLU A 148 0.80 -2.16 -6.93
N LEU A 149 1.30 -3.16 -6.20
CA LEU A 149 1.38 -3.11 -4.73
C LEU A 149 2.29 -1.97 -4.27
N LEU A 150 3.45 -1.85 -4.89
CA LEU A 150 4.44 -0.81 -4.57
C LEU A 150 3.90 0.59 -4.90
N GLU A 151 3.23 0.76 -6.05
CA GLU A 151 2.57 2.02 -6.40
C GLU A 151 1.46 2.36 -5.39
N GLY A 152 0.67 1.38 -4.97
CA GLY A 152 -0.36 1.55 -3.95
C GLY A 152 0.21 2.08 -2.64
N LEU A 153 1.36 1.58 -2.21
CA LEU A 153 2.06 2.07 -0.99
C LEU A 153 2.53 3.50 -1.11
N VAL A 154 3.14 3.85 -2.26
CA VAL A 154 3.53 5.24 -2.51
C VAL A 154 2.33 6.17 -2.41
N LEU A 155 1.18 5.76 -2.94
CA LEU A 155 -0.06 6.54 -2.85
C LEU A 155 -0.57 6.65 -1.41
N ILE A 156 -0.51 5.59 -0.62
CA ILE A 156 -0.90 5.60 0.79
C ILE A 156 -0.07 6.63 1.55
N GLU A 157 1.24 6.63 1.35
CA GLU A 157 2.15 7.59 1.97
C GLU A 157 1.86 9.02 1.48
N GLN A 158 1.71 9.23 0.17
CA GLN A 158 1.40 10.53 -0.41
C GLN A 158 0.11 11.14 0.13
N PHE A 159 -0.92 10.31 0.29
CA PHE A 159 -2.22 10.76 0.80
C PHE A 159 -2.26 10.86 2.32
N LYS A 160 -1.19 10.47 3.02
CA LYS A 160 -1.13 10.39 4.50
C LYS A 160 -2.38 9.70 5.05
N LEU A 161 -2.76 8.62 4.40
CA LEU A 161 -3.89 7.84 4.84
C LEU A 161 -3.49 7.23 6.18
N ASP A 162 -4.04 7.78 7.28
CA ASP A 162 -3.78 7.34 8.66
C ASP A 162 -4.37 5.94 8.90
N TYR A 163 -3.74 4.94 8.30
CA TYR A 163 -4.09 3.54 8.50
C TYR A 163 -3.56 2.96 9.82
N PHE A 164 -2.76 3.74 10.54
CA PHE A 164 -2.27 3.36 11.87
C PHE A 164 -3.32 3.44 12.98
N LYS A 165 -4.57 3.78 12.67
CA LYS A 165 -5.66 3.51 13.60
C LYS A 165 -5.83 2.00 13.65
N ALA A 166 -5.75 1.45 14.86
CA ALA A 166 -5.62 0.04 15.21
C ALA A 166 -6.57 -0.99 14.54
N ASP A 167 -7.51 -0.55 13.71
CA ASP A 167 -8.57 -1.37 13.14
C ASP A 167 -8.47 -1.56 11.60
N SER A 168 -7.52 -0.93 10.91
CA SER A 168 -7.43 -1.12 9.46
C SER A 168 -6.38 -2.17 9.08
N GLY A 169 -6.84 -3.40 8.81
CA GLY A 169 -6.01 -4.54 8.41
C GLY A 169 -5.23 -4.35 7.10
N ILE A 170 -5.64 -3.42 6.22
CA ILE A 170 -5.04 -3.22 4.89
C ILE A 170 -3.55 -2.93 4.95
N LEU A 171 -3.09 -2.02 5.80
CA LEU A 171 -1.66 -1.71 5.88
C LEU A 171 -0.85 -2.86 6.41
N ILE A 172 -1.35 -3.52 7.44
CA ILE A 172 -0.71 -4.70 8.02
C ILE A 172 -0.52 -5.76 6.92
N ASP A 173 -1.58 -6.04 6.17
CA ASP A 173 -1.53 -7.03 5.11
C ASP A 173 -0.65 -6.61 3.94
N ILE A 174 -0.65 -5.33 3.55
CA ILE A 174 0.28 -4.80 2.55
C ILE A 174 1.72 -4.96 3.02
N PHE A 175 2.02 -4.61 4.27
CA PHE A 175 3.37 -4.74 4.81
C PHE A 175 3.79 -6.21 4.94
N LEU A 176 2.90 -7.10 5.35
CA LEU A 176 3.16 -8.54 5.37
C LEU A 176 3.51 -9.09 3.97
N ARG A 177 2.77 -8.64 2.94
CA ARG A 177 3.04 -9.01 1.54
C ARG A 177 4.35 -8.46 1.03
N LEU A 178 4.69 -7.21 1.39
CA LEU A 178 5.97 -6.62 1.03
C LEU A 178 7.13 -7.31 1.70
N GLU A 179 6.97 -7.70 2.95
CA GLU A 179 8.00 -8.45 3.65
C GLU A 179 8.27 -9.78 2.96
N GLU A 180 7.22 -10.51 2.59
CA GLU A 180 7.37 -11.71 1.78
C GLU A 180 8.13 -11.40 0.47
N ALA A 181 7.84 -10.29 -0.20
CA ALA A 181 8.53 -9.86 -1.43
C ALA A 181 9.98 -9.44 -1.19
N ILE A 182 10.29 -8.75 -0.09
CA ILE A 182 11.65 -8.33 0.27
C ILE A 182 12.55 -9.53 0.55
N THR A 183 11.97 -10.66 0.99
CA THR A 183 12.72 -11.90 1.19
C THR A 183 13.19 -12.56 -0.12
N ILE A 184 12.67 -12.10 -1.25
CA ILE A 184 13.03 -12.59 -2.58
C ILE A 184 13.82 -11.48 -3.30
N PRO A 185 15.18 -11.45 -3.14
CA PRO A 185 15.99 -10.36 -3.69
C PRO A 185 15.81 -10.14 -5.18
N GLU A 186 15.60 -11.22 -5.94
CA GLU A 186 15.40 -11.17 -7.39
C GLU A 186 14.15 -10.39 -7.77
N ILE A 187 13.14 -10.36 -6.92
CA ILE A 187 11.89 -9.63 -7.14
C ILE A 187 12.08 -8.15 -6.84
N VAL A 188 12.62 -7.85 -5.65
CA VAL A 188 12.82 -6.46 -5.20
C VAL A 188 13.86 -5.75 -6.07
N LEU A 189 14.99 -6.44 -6.37
CA LEU A 189 16.07 -5.87 -7.16
C LEU A 189 15.71 -5.60 -8.63
N LYS A 190 14.63 -6.19 -9.14
CA LYS A 190 14.12 -5.93 -10.50
C LYS A 190 13.00 -4.89 -10.55
N ALA A 191 12.50 -4.47 -9.41
CA ALA A 191 11.37 -3.54 -9.36
C ALA A 191 11.86 -2.09 -9.37
N ASP A 192 11.86 -1.43 -10.53
CA ASP A 192 12.23 -0.02 -10.66
C ASP A 192 11.42 0.90 -9.73
N VAL A 193 10.18 0.52 -9.44
CA VAL A 193 9.30 1.25 -8.51
C VAL A 193 9.89 1.29 -7.09
N PHE A 194 10.59 0.23 -6.64
CA PHE A 194 11.21 0.20 -5.31
C PHE A 194 12.24 1.32 -5.14
N LYS A 195 12.99 1.64 -6.19
CA LYS A 195 13.97 2.74 -6.20
C LYS A 195 13.32 4.11 -6.06
N SER A 196 12.06 4.26 -6.49
CA SER A 196 11.31 5.51 -6.42
C SER A 196 10.64 5.75 -5.07
N PHE A 197 10.81 4.85 -4.09
CA PHE A 197 10.19 5.02 -2.77
C PHE A 197 10.75 6.25 -2.05
N PRO A 198 9.86 7.05 -1.43
CA PRO A 198 10.31 8.13 -0.56
C PRO A 198 11.03 7.57 0.68
N GLU A 199 11.95 8.37 1.23
CA GLU A 199 12.78 8.02 2.38
C GLU A 199 11.95 7.56 3.60
N SER A 200 10.80 8.20 3.86
CA SER A 200 9.88 7.82 4.94
C SER A 200 9.40 6.38 4.79
N LEU A 201 8.94 6.03 3.59
CA LEU A 201 8.39 4.72 3.30
C LEU A 201 9.45 3.61 3.37
N ILE A 202 10.64 3.85 2.79
CA ILE A 202 11.73 2.84 2.85
C ILE A 202 12.16 2.59 4.28
N LYS A 203 12.25 3.64 5.11
CA LYS A 203 12.56 3.52 6.53
C LYS A 203 11.52 2.65 7.22
N ASP A 204 10.23 2.92 7.03
CA ASP A 204 9.16 2.17 7.68
C ASP A 204 9.17 0.70 7.26
N ILE A 205 9.33 0.40 5.98
CA ILE A 205 9.43 -0.97 5.46
C ILE A 205 10.64 -1.71 6.07
N LEU A 206 11.81 -1.08 6.09
CA LEU A 206 13.03 -1.73 6.58
C LEU A 206 13.09 -1.85 8.11
N MET A 207 12.30 -1.05 8.83
CA MET A 207 12.24 -1.04 10.30
C MET A 207 11.10 -1.87 10.88
N LEU A 208 10.23 -2.46 10.04
CA LEU A 208 9.04 -3.19 10.49
C LEU A 208 9.31 -4.28 11.54
N HIS A 209 10.39 -5.04 11.40
CA HIS A 209 10.75 -6.08 12.36
C HIS A 209 11.17 -5.59 13.73
N ILE A 210 11.62 -4.34 13.80
CA ILE A 210 12.18 -3.74 15.00
C ILE A 210 11.13 -2.97 15.76
N ASP A 211 10.03 -2.62 15.07
CA ASP A 211 8.92 -1.96 15.71
C ASP A 211 8.19 -2.92 16.66
N PRO A 212 8.12 -2.62 17.96
CA PRO A 212 7.46 -3.48 18.94
C PRO A 212 6.01 -3.81 18.61
N ARG A 213 5.34 -2.96 17.83
CA ARG A 213 3.96 -3.18 17.36
C ARG A 213 3.84 -4.39 16.43
N TRP A 214 4.92 -4.74 15.74
CA TRP A 214 4.94 -5.77 14.71
C TRP A 214 5.83 -6.96 15.08
N SER A 215 6.70 -6.83 16.08
CA SER A 215 7.70 -7.85 16.46
C SER A 215 7.11 -9.21 16.81
N ASN A 216 5.84 -9.24 17.24
CA ASN A 216 5.14 -10.50 17.57
C ASN A 216 4.59 -11.25 16.34
N ILE A 217 4.57 -10.60 15.16
CA ILE A 217 4.01 -11.16 13.93
C ILE A 217 5.12 -11.82 13.10
N PHE A 218 6.36 -11.33 13.24
CA PHE A 218 7.49 -11.76 12.42
C PHE A 218 8.44 -12.67 13.19
N PHE A 219 8.49 -13.94 12.78
CA PHE A 219 9.35 -14.95 13.40
C PHE A 219 10.66 -15.22 12.64
N ARG A 220 10.88 -14.59 11.49
CA ARG A 220 12.05 -14.82 10.64
C ARG A 220 13.04 -13.67 10.72
N ASP A 221 14.32 -14.00 10.64
CA ASP A 221 15.39 -13.02 10.54
C ASP A 221 15.60 -12.61 9.08
N PHE A 222 15.24 -11.39 8.74
CA PHE A 222 15.36 -10.83 7.40
C PHE A 222 16.51 -9.83 7.25
N THR A 223 17.46 -9.80 8.18
CA THR A 223 18.56 -8.82 8.20
C THR A 223 19.29 -8.71 6.85
N LYS A 224 19.63 -9.85 6.24
CA LYS A 224 20.32 -9.86 4.94
C LYS A 224 19.44 -9.33 3.80
N ALA A 225 18.17 -9.74 3.75
CA ALA A 225 17.24 -9.28 2.73
C ALA A 225 17.00 -7.78 2.84
N ARG A 226 16.81 -7.28 4.06
CA ARG A 226 16.66 -5.84 4.34
C ARG A 226 17.91 -5.05 3.95
N TYR A 227 19.09 -5.56 4.26
CA TYR A 227 20.36 -4.97 3.88
C TYR A 227 20.48 -4.86 2.34
N ASN A 228 20.18 -5.93 1.61
CA ASN A 228 20.23 -5.93 0.15
C ASN A 228 19.21 -4.94 -0.44
N ALA A 229 18.00 -4.90 0.10
CA ALA A 229 16.97 -3.95 -0.32
C ALA A 229 17.39 -2.49 -0.06
N PHE A 230 17.98 -2.21 1.10
CA PHE A 230 18.51 -0.89 1.43
C PHE A 230 19.65 -0.47 0.50
N THR A 231 20.64 -1.33 0.27
CA THR A 231 21.76 -1.03 -0.63
C THR A 231 21.30 -0.78 -2.06
N PHE A 232 20.30 -1.53 -2.51
CA PHE A 232 19.71 -1.33 -3.83
C PHE A 232 18.98 0.02 -3.94
N TRP A 233 18.12 0.33 -2.98
CA TRP A 233 17.43 1.62 -2.94
C TRP A 233 18.40 2.80 -2.85
N PHE A 234 19.41 2.71 -1.97
CA PHE A 234 20.39 3.75 -1.74
C PHE A 234 21.28 4.02 -2.96
N SER A 235 21.45 3.04 -3.86
CA SER A 235 22.22 3.25 -5.09
C SER A 235 21.68 4.40 -5.94
N ASP A 236 20.38 4.61 -5.93
CA ASP A 236 19.69 5.67 -6.68
C ASP A 236 19.28 6.87 -5.80
N ASN A 237 19.26 6.71 -4.47
CA ASN A 237 18.81 7.71 -3.51
C ASN A 237 19.96 8.18 -2.57
N LYS A 238 21.06 8.65 -3.15
CA LYS A 238 22.27 9.05 -2.39
C LYS A 238 22.08 10.28 -1.50
N GLU A 239 21.02 11.06 -1.74
CA GLU A 239 20.67 12.26 -0.97
C GLU A 239 19.78 11.95 0.25
N CYS A 240 19.64 10.67 0.60
CA CYS A 240 18.97 10.26 1.83
C CYS A 240 19.57 10.97 3.05
N SER A 241 18.71 11.41 3.97
CA SER A 241 19.15 12.09 5.18
C SER A 241 20.08 11.21 6.01
N GLU A 242 21.14 11.78 6.57
CA GLU A 242 22.08 11.04 7.42
C GLU A 242 21.40 10.46 8.66
N GLU A 243 20.33 11.08 9.15
CA GLU A 243 19.54 10.56 10.26
C GLU A 243 18.82 9.26 9.90
N THR A 244 18.13 9.24 8.75
CA THR A 244 17.43 8.03 8.28
C THR A 244 18.42 6.93 7.94
N LYS A 245 19.49 7.25 7.21
CA LYS A 245 20.55 6.31 6.90
C LYS A 245 21.13 5.67 8.17
N LYS A 246 21.46 6.47 9.17
CA LYS A 246 21.98 5.99 10.44
C LYS A 246 20.98 5.06 11.14
N LYS A 247 19.71 5.46 11.25
CA LYS A 247 18.66 4.62 11.87
C LYS A 247 18.52 3.26 11.19
N ILE A 248 18.52 3.22 9.85
CA ILE A 248 18.44 1.97 9.11
C ILE A 248 19.70 1.14 9.33
N VAL A 249 20.89 1.73 9.21
CA VAL A 249 22.18 1.04 9.36
C VAL A 249 22.32 0.47 10.77
N ASP A 250 22.03 1.24 11.82
CA ASP A 250 22.09 0.81 13.21
C ASP A 250 21.08 -0.31 13.54
N SER A 251 20.10 -0.52 12.67
CA SER A 251 19.09 -1.58 12.83
C SER A 251 19.53 -2.95 12.33
N PHE A 252 20.66 -3.06 11.63
CA PHE A 252 21.14 -4.33 11.10
C PHE A 252 21.98 -5.08 12.14
N ASP A 253 21.59 -6.32 12.46
CA ASP A 253 22.40 -7.22 13.26
C ASP A 253 23.50 -7.85 12.39
N LEU A 254 24.71 -7.32 12.48
CA LEU A 254 25.84 -7.78 11.68
C LEU A 254 26.27 -9.21 11.99
N SER A 255 25.89 -9.80 13.13
CA SER A 255 26.18 -11.21 13.44
C SER A 255 25.42 -12.19 12.54
N LYS A 256 24.37 -11.74 11.86
CA LYS A 256 23.59 -12.55 10.91
C LYS A 256 24.27 -12.73 9.55
N PHE A 257 25.34 -11.99 9.29
CA PHE A 257 26.18 -12.17 8.10
C PHE A 257 27.28 -13.20 8.39
N SER A 258 27.75 -13.87 7.34
CA SER A 258 29.00 -14.64 7.47
C SER A 258 30.21 -13.68 7.53
N GLY A 259 31.29 -14.13 8.15
CA GLY A 259 32.53 -13.32 8.21
C GLY A 259 33.02 -12.90 6.81
N LYS A 260 32.84 -13.77 5.80
CA LYS A 260 33.15 -13.46 4.40
C LYS A 260 32.28 -12.31 3.87
N GLU A 261 30.96 -12.36 4.08
CA GLU A 261 30.01 -11.32 3.65
C GLU A 261 30.33 -9.98 4.32
N LEU A 262 30.65 -9.97 5.62
CA LEU A 262 31.04 -8.75 6.33
C LEU A 262 32.27 -8.08 5.69
N VAL A 263 33.28 -8.85 5.37
CA VAL A 263 34.53 -8.31 4.80
C VAL A 263 34.38 -7.94 3.33
N THR A 264 33.63 -8.71 2.52
CA THR A 264 33.55 -8.49 1.08
C THR A 264 32.45 -7.55 0.64
N ASN A 265 31.30 -7.60 1.29
CA ASN A 265 30.09 -6.89 0.87
C ASN A 265 29.79 -5.71 1.80
N VAL A 266 29.68 -6.00 3.10
CA VAL A 266 29.25 -5.00 4.10
C VAL A 266 30.31 -3.91 4.26
N ARG A 267 31.60 -4.28 4.43
CA ARG A 267 32.71 -3.31 4.51
C ARG A 267 32.81 -2.42 3.28
N LYS A 268 32.65 -3.01 2.09
CA LYS A 268 32.75 -2.26 0.82
C LYS A 268 31.58 -1.29 0.59
N SER A 269 30.44 -1.50 1.24
CA SER A 269 29.29 -0.58 1.12
C SER A 269 29.56 0.79 1.74
N GLY A 270 30.50 0.88 2.69
CA GLY A 270 30.81 2.11 3.41
C GLY A 270 29.71 2.61 4.35
N PHE A 271 28.69 1.79 4.63
CA PHE A 271 27.61 2.15 5.55
C PHE A 271 27.98 1.99 7.01
N PHE A 272 28.89 1.06 7.32
CA PHE A 272 29.28 0.69 8.67
C PHE A 272 30.70 1.15 8.95
N SER A 273 30.94 1.60 10.18
CA SER A 273 32.30 1.86 10.67
C SER A 273 33.09 0.56 10.82
N GLU A 274 34.42 0.67 10.80
CA GLU A 274 35.30 -0.47 11.08
C GLU A 274 34.99 -1.09 12.44
N ASP A 275 34.71 -0.25 13.46
CA ASP A 275 34.36 -0.73 14.81
C ASP A 275 33.05 -1.57 14.80
N GLN A 276 32.02 -1.14 14.05
CA GLN A 276 30.78 -1.91 13.91
C GLN A 276 31.02 -3.25 13.24
N ILE A 277 31.85 -3.29 12.21
CA ILE A 277 32.23 -4.52 11.51
C ILE A 277 33.00 -5.46 12.43
N GLU A 278 33.97 -4.93 13.18
CA GLU A 278 34.76 -5.70 14.16
C GLU A 278 33.87 -6.29 15.25
N GLN A 279 32.95 -5.50 15.81
CA GLN A 279 31.98 -5.99 16.80
C GLN A 279 31.08 -7.10 16.22
N GLY A 280 30.64 -6.95 14.97
CA GLY A 280 29.90 -7.99 14.28
C GLY A 280 30.70 -9.29 14.15
N LEU A 281 31.96 -9.22 13.76
CA LEU A 281 32.86 -10.36 13.66
C LEU A 281 33.09 -11.03 15.01
N LEU A 282 33.35 -10.25 16.05
CA LEU A 282 33.54 -10.75 17.43
C LEU A 282 32.28 -11.49 17.92
N LYS A 283 31.12 -10.95 17.64
CA LYS A 283 29.84 -11.59 18.01
C LYS A 283 29.66 -12.93 17.28
N ILE A 284 29.98 -13.01 15.99
CA ILE A 284 29.94 -14.26 15.21
C ILE A 284 30.89 -15.33 15.81
N ILE A 285 32.11 -14.92 16.19
CA ILE A 285 33.09 -15.80 16.81
C ILE A 285 32.54 -16.36 18.12
N LYS A 286 32.05 -15.48 18.99
CA LYS A 286 31.48 -15.85 20.28
C LYS A 286 30.30 -16.81 20.17
N GLU A 287 29.38 -16.57 19.22
CA GLU A 287 28.23 -17.46 18.97
C GLU A 287 28.70 -18.86 18.48
N LYS A 288 29.75 -18.90 17.66
CA LYS A 288 30.33 -20.18 17.22
C LYS A 288 31.01 -20.92 18.36
N ASP A 289 31.78 -20.24 19.20
CA ASP A 289 32.42 -20.83 20.35
C ASP A 289 31.39 -21.44 21.31
N GLN A 290 30.29 -20.72 21.59
CA GLN A 290 29.18 -21.25 22.40
C GLN A 290 28.55 -22.52 21.77
N THR A 291 28.39 -22.49 20.43
CA THR A 291 27.84 -23.65 19.69
C THR A 291 28.78 -24.85 19.78
N ILE A 292 30.09 -24.65 19.64
CA ILE A 292 31.11 -25.70 19.77
C ILE A 292 31.05 -26.29 21.17
N GLN A 293 31.09 -25.47 22.20
CA GLN A 293 31.00 -25.91 23.60
C GLN A 293 29.73 -26.74 23.86
N PHE A 294 28.58 -26.28 23.38
CA PHE A 294 27.32 -27.01 23.50
C PHE A 294 27.38 -28.39 22.82
N LEU A 295 28.01 -28.48 21.65
CA LEU A 295 28.16 -29.74 20.93
C LEU A 295 29.15 -30.71 21.63
N GLU A 296 30.23 -30.19 22.19
CA GLU A 296 31.19 -30.94 22.98
C GLU A 296 30.54 -31.51 24.24
N ASP A 297 29.76 -30.71 24.96
CA ASP A 297 29.02 -31.17 26.15
C ASP A 297 27.98 -32.26 25.79
N ARG A 298 27.30 -32.15 24.64
CA ARG A 298 26.40 -33.19 24.15
C ARG A 298 27.13 -34.48 23.77
N LEU A 299 28.28 -34.38 23.10
CA LEU A 299 29.10 -35.54 22.74
C LEU A 299 29.60 -36.26 23.98
N HIS A 300 30.03 -35.54 25.01
CA HIS A 300 30.46 -36.11 26.27
C HIS A 300 29.33 -36.87 26.98
N ASN A 301 28.10 -36.36 26.91
CA ASN A 301 26.91 -37.01 27.49
C ASN A 301 26.38 -38.21 26.67
N LEU A 302 26.84 -38.40 25.43
CA LEU A 302 26.43 -39.49 24.55
C LEU A 302 27.45 -40.67 24.58
N GLN A 303 28.61 -40.49 25.21
CA GLN A 303 29.55 -41.61 25.41
C GLN A 303 28.96 -42.53 26.48
N PRO A 304 28.61 -43.79 26.15
CA PRO A 304 28.15 -44.74 27.16
C PRO A 304 29.30 -44.94 28.17
N GLY A 305 28.98 -44.74 29.45
CA GLY A 305 29.91 -45.01 30.52
C GLY A 305 30.44 -46.45 30.37
N GLU A 306 31.74 -46.58 30.32
CA GLU A 306 32.43 -47.85 30.40
C GLU A 306 32.14 -48.58 31.72
#